data_be30c9e60170fedb3da5ca66a770ea5f
#
_entry.id   be30c9e60170fedb3da5ca66a770ea5f
#
_cell.length_a   1.000
_cell.length_b   1.000
_cell.length_c   1.000
_cell.angle_alpha   90.00
_cell.angle_beta   90.00
_cell.angle_gamma   90.00
#
_symmetry.space_group_name_H-M   'P 1'
#
loop_
_entity.id
_entity.type
_entity.pdbx_description
1 polymer ?
#
loop_
_entity_poly.entity_id
_entity_poly.type
_entity_poly.pdbx_seq_one_letter_code
_entity_poly.pdbx_strand_id
1 'polypeptide(L)'
;MNVTNIIATFVVIVLIGVVIKYIIEKNKNAEVEEEIEIDDKTYTIEKMTEFVKKRLDEITKINLYDIGLSEEELKRRKAKKYELKRALKGCTYGDVNDKKYVKELIYDLLAKEYGVTEVNISKAIPFDIPSLLTSQDKFDILLYMYKKDFGYEALTQLIKKYNLATLKYVAGEAKPCYVITKEEIDDIFEKEDLTLNFADRLNVLVQRIYQHYKGYSSIDEIRDMNIDGVSGGVSGLPESFLSQVAQTDGDYLEQITEHKVPRACDSIWIMFQGKSIRLAFLSFGKESELKRVCQNIYKYNNPGQLSDTNGYKINEMKDGSRVVVVRPSMSETWAFFVRKFDVKRATLEQIITVPGKEDAIDLLKFLVKGARIISLTGEQGCRKNNYAYGND
;
A
#
# COMPACT_ATOMS: atom_id res chain seq x y z
N MET A 1 37.35 68.98 22.11
CA MET A 1 37.02 67.93 21.14
C MET A 1 36.53 68.65 19.90
N ASN A 2 37.24 68.55 18.74
CA ASN A 2 36.93 69.33 17.57
C ASN A 2 35.58 68.86 16.93
N VAL A 3 34.70 69.79 16.58
CA VAL A 3 33.40 69.53 15.94
C VAL A 3 33.53 68.60 14.73
N THR A 4 34.63 68.68 14.00
CA THR A 4 34.99 67.80 12.89
C THR A 4 35.09 66.32 13.27
N ASN A 5 35.62 65.98 14.47
CA ASN A 5 35.72 64.60 14.95
C ASN A 5 34.35 64.02 15.35
N ILE A 6 33.44 64.87 15.86
CA ILE A 6 32.05 64.46 16.20
C ILE A 6 31.26 64.14 14.95
N ILE A 7 31.39 64.99 13.93
CA ILE A 7 30.73 64.75 12.65
C ILE A 7 31.26 63.50 11.95
N ALA A 8 32.62 63.29 11.99
CA ALA A 8 33.20 62.08 11.40
C ALA A 8 32.76 60.80 12.13
N THR A 9 32.65 60.84 13.44
CA THR A 9 32.16 59.69 14.22
C THR A 9 30.69 59.37 13.93
N PHE A 10 29.86 60.41 13.78
CA PHE A 10 28.44 60.27 13.44
C PHE A 10 28.27 59.65 12.04
N VAL A 11 29.05 60.10 11.04
CA VAL A 11 29.02 59.57 9.67
C VAL A 11 29.44 58.09 9.67
N VAL A 12 30.46 57.73 10.42
CA VAL A 12 30.89 56.31 10.55
C VAL A 12 29.81 55.44 11.18
N ILE A 13 29.10 55.92 12.21
CA ILE A 13 28.01 55.17 12.86
C ILE A 13 26.85 54.96 11.88
N VAL A 14 26.49 56.01 11.11
CA VAL A 14 25.43 55.89 10.09
C VAL A 14 25.82 54.90 8.99
N LEU A 15 27.08 54.98 8.50
CA LEU A 15 27.57 54.02 7.52
C LEU A 15 27.56 52.57 8.03
N ILE A 16 27.98 52.32 9.27
CA ILE A 16 27.89 51.02 9.90
C ILE A 16 26.44 50.54 10.00
N GLY A 17 25.51 51.42 10.39
CA GLY A 17 24.07 51.11 10.42
C GLY A 17 23.51 50.74 9.04
N VAL A 18 23.92 51.41 7.98
CA VAL A 18 23.51 51.10 6.60
C VAL A 18 24.09 49.75 6.14
N VAL A 19 25.36 49.48 6.47
CA VAL A 19 26.02 48.21 6.15
C VAL A 19 25.34 47.06 6.91
N ILE A 20 25.06 47.22 8.19
CA ILE A 20 24.35 46.21 8.98
C ILE A 20 22.95 45.96 8.40
N LYS A 21 22.20 47.02 8.07
CA LYS A 21 20.89 46.87 7.42
C LYS A 21 20.99 46.14 6.09
N TYR A 22 21.96 46.49 5.26
CA TYR A 22 22.23 45.78 3.98
C TYR A 22 22.58 44.34 4.17
N ILE A 23 23.41 43.94 5.17
CA ILE A 23 23.75 42.57 5.47
C ILE A 23 22.52 41.80 5.99
N ILE A 24 21.67 42.43 6.83
CA ILE A 24 20.43 41.81 7.31
C ILE A 24 19.45 41.58 6.18
N GLU A 25 19.27 42.56 5.28
CA GLU A 25 18.41 42.42 4.10
C GLU A 25 18.96 41.40 3.12
N LYS A 26 20.28 41.35 2.91
CA LYS A 26 20.92 40.35 2.05
C LYS A 26 20.81 38.94 2.62
N ASN A 27 20.98 38.75 3.95
CA ASN A 27 20.78 37.46 4.59
C ASN A 27 19.30 37.04 4.59
N LYS A 28 18.38 37.98 4.79
CA LYS A 28 16.93 37.70 4.67
C LYS A 28 16.51 37.30 3.25
N ASN A 29 17.10 37.97 2.24
CA ASN A 29 16.86 37.62 0.85
C ASN A 29 17.57 36.27 0.49
N ALA A 30 18.73 35.97 1.04
CA ALA A 30 19.39 34.69 0.87
C ALA A 30 18.64 33.54 1.56
N GLU A 31 18.08 33.75 2.78
CA GLU A 31 17.19 32.79 3.42
C GLU A 31 15.88 32.61 2.65
N VAL A 32 15.32 33.67 2.05
CA VAL A 32 14.12 33.60 1.18
C VAL A 32 14.46 32.99 -0.19
N GLU A 33 15.67 33.21 -0.75
CA GLU A 33 16.11 32.56 -1.98
C GLU A 33 16.50 31.08 -1.74
N GLU A 34 17.05 30.69 -0.57
CA GLU A 34 17.21 29.29 -0.18
C GLU A 34 15.87 28.58 0.09
N GLU A 35 14.84 29.28 0.58
CA GLU A 35 13.48 28.74 0.70
C GLU A 35 12.75 28.64 -0.66
N ILE A 36 13.13 29.44 -1.67
CA ILE A 36 12.48 29.43 -3.00
C ILE A 36 13.16 28.43 -3.98
N GLU A 37 14.41 28.02 -3.74
CA GLU A 37 15.10 26.94 -4.47
C GLU A 37 15.04 25.58 -3.73
N ILE A 38 14.01 25.31 -2.95
CA ILE A 38 13.68 23.94 -2.58
C ILE A 38 13.17 23.27 -3.87
N ASP A 39 14.11 22.71 -4.59
CA ASP A 39 14.00 22.00 -5.86
C ASP A 39 12.73 21.13 -5.86
N ASP A 40 11.87 21.27 -6.87
CA ASP A 40 10.68 20.44 -7.08
C ASP A 40 10.99 18.93 -7.00
N LYS A 41 12.23 18.53 -7.21
CA LYS A 41 12.77 17.17 -7.02
C LYS A 41 12.82 16.69 -5.58
N THR A 42 12.66 17.55 -4.58
CA THR A 42 12.68 17.17 -3.16
C THR A 42 11.38 16.52 -2.71
N TYR A 43 10.23 16.91 -3.31
CA TYR A 43 8.90 16.42 -2.93
C TYR A 43 8.43 15.25 -3.79
N THR A 44 9.34 14.31 -4.14
CA THR A 44 8.95 13.05 -4.79
C THR A 44 8.70 11.96 -3.76
N ILE A 45 7.86 10.98 -4.12
CA ILE A 45 7.54 9.81 -3.28
C ILE A 45 8.82 9.06 -2.90
N GLU A 46 9.78 8.94 -3.83
CA GLU A 46 11.06 8.26 -3.61
C GLU A 46 11.89 8.96 -2.53
N LYS A 47 12.06 10.28 -2.65
CA LYS A 47 12.85 11.09 -1.69
C LYS A 47 12.22 11.10 -0.30
N MET A 48 10.90 11.23 -0.22
CA MET A 48 10.18 11.13 1.05
C MET A 48 10.30 9.73 1.66
N THR A 49 10.26 8.68 0.84
CA THR A 49 10.45 7.30 1.30
C THR A 49 11.88 7.08 1.82
N GLU A 50 12.88 7.61 1.13
CA GLU A 50 14.30 7.56 1.59
C GLU A 50 14.46 8.29 2.93
N PHE A 51 13.89 9.50 3.06
CA PHE A 51 13.91 10.27 4.30
C PHE A 51 13.27 9.48 5.46
N VAL A 52 12.05 8.99 5.27
CA VAL A 52 11.33 8.21 6.29
C VAL A 52 12.14 6.98 6.69
N LYS A 53 12.69 6.25 5.73
CA LYS A 53 13.56 5.09 5.98
C LYS A 53 14.76 5.46 6.82
N LYS A 54 15.47 6.54 6.45
CA LYS A 54 16.64 7.03 7.19
C LYS A 54 16.28 7.41 8.62
N ARG A 55 15.20 8.19 8.82
CA ARG A 55 14.77 8.63 10.15
C ARG A 55 14.34 7.48 11.07
N LEU A 56 13.55 6.54 10.56
CA LEU A 56 13.13 5.36 11.33
C LEU A 56 14.33 4.43 11.64
N ASP A 57 15.28 4.31 10.72
CA ASP A 57 16.54 3.60 10.96
C ASP A 57 17.39 4.29 12.04
N GLU A 58 17.53 5.60 12.02
CA GLU A 58 18.22 6.37 13.06
C GLU A 58 17.59 6.13 14.43
N ILE A 59 16.25 6.27 14.56
CA ILE A 59 15.54 6.03 15.82
C ILE A 59 15.78 4.59 16.34
N THR A 60 15.83 3.61 15.44
CA THR A 60 16.00 2.21 15.82
C THR A 60 17.44 1.82 16.11
N LYS A 61 18.44 2.55 15.57
CA LYS A 61 19.87 2.23 15.71
C LYS A 61 20.57 3.08 16.78
N ILE A 62 20.02 4.24 17.17
CA ILE A 62 20.63 5.18 18.12
C ILE A 62 21.11 4.47 19.39
N ASN A 63 22.34 4.76 19.83
CA ASN A 63 22.85 4.32 21.13
C ASN A 63 22.42 5.31 22.20
N LEU A 64 21.44 4.93 23.01
CA LEU A 64 20.86 5.80 24.03
C LEU A 64 21.77 6.03 25.25
N TYR A 65 22.85 5.24 25.43
CA TYR A 65 23.77 5.38 26.53
C TYR A 65 24.76 6.53 26.35
N ASP A 66 25.02 6.95 25.12
CA ASP A 66 26.02 7.95 24.78
C ASP A 66 25.49 9.40 24.88
N ILE A 67 24.16 9.59 25.18
CA ILE A 67 23.50 10.89 25.07
C ILE A 67 23.37 11.62 26.41
N GLY A 68 23.81 11.02 27.55
CA GLY A 68 23.74 11.65 28.86
C GLY A 68 22.34 11.97 29.39
N LEU A 69 21.34 11.15 29.04
CA LEU A 69 19.95 11.31 29.42
C LEU A 69 19.68 11.01 30.89
N SER A 70 18.68 11.61 31.49
CA SER A 70 18.15 11.18 32.76
C SER A 70 17.65 9.73 32.73
N GLU A 71 17.64 9.05 33.89
CA GLU A 71 17.22 7.64 33.94
C GLU A 71 15.79 7.42 33.46
N GLU A 72 14.87 8.32 33.77
CA GLU A 72 13.48 8.28 33.31
C GLU A 72 13.38 8.48 31.82
N GLU A 73 14.08 9.44 31.25
CA GLU A 73 14.11 9.72 29.84
C GLU A 73 14.73 8.58 29.02
N LEU A 74 15.83 8.00 29.57
CA LEU A 74 16.47 6.81 29.02
C LEU A 74 15.49 5.64 28.95
N LYS A 75 14.75 5.38 30.03
CA LYS A 75 13.72 4.32 30.07
C LYS A 75 12.61 4.55 29.06
N ARG A 76 12.11 5.79 28.95
CA ARG A 76 11.08 6.18 27.98
C ARG A 76 11.54 6.00 26.53
N ARG A 77 12.76 6.44 26.20
CA ARG A 77 13.30 6.31 24.83
C ARG A 77 13.62 4.86 24.48
N LYS A 78 14.06 4.04 25.43
CA LYS A 78 14.24 2.59 25.25
C LYS A 78 12.91 1.91 24.92
N ALA A 79 11.85 2.22 25.66
CA ALA A 79 10.52 1.66 25.41
C ALA A 79 10.02 2.00 24.01
N LYS A 80 10.08 3.29 23.60
CA LYS A 80 9.71 3.72 22.24
C LYS A 80 10.53 3.03 21.15
N LYS A 81 11.85 2.93 21.34
CA LYS A 81 12.73 2.21 20.39
C LYS A 81 12.34 0.75 20.23
N TYR A 82 12.05 0.07 21.34
CA TYR A 82 11.62 -1.33 21.33
C TYR A 82 10.26 -1.50 20.65
N GLU A 83 9.31 -0.63 20.99
CA GLU A 83 7.98 -0.62 20.39
C GLU A 83 8.04 -0.41 18.87
N LEU A 84 8.81 0.57 18.40
CA LEU A 84 9.02 0.80 16.97
C LEU A 84 9.64 -0.41 16.28
N LYS A 85 10.67 -1.03 16.86
CA LYS A 85 11.28 -2.25 16.29
C LYS A 85 10.27 -3.39 16.18
N ARG A 86 9.44 -3.58 17.20
CA ARG A 86 8.37 -4.57 17.20
C ARG A 86 7.35 -4.28 16.11
N ALA A 87 6.89 -3.02 16.02
CA ALA A 87 5.90 -2.61 15.04
C ALA A 87 6.42 -2.75 13.60
N LEU A 88 7.67 -2.33 13.32
CA LEU A 88 8.29 -2.51 12.00
C LEU A 88 8.40 -4.00 11.59
N LYS A 89 8.59 -4.89 12.57
CA LYS A 89 8.56 -6.34 12.33
C LYS A 89 7.13 -6.84 12.10
N GLY A 90 6.16 -6.37 12.90
CA GLY A 90 4.75 -6.71 12.76
C GLY A 90 4.16 -6.27 11.42
N CYS A 91 4.58 -5.12 10.88
CA CYS A 91 4.19 -4.69 9.52
C CYS A 91 4.56 -5.74 8.47
N THR A 92 5.72 -6.38 8.57
CA THR A 92 6.14 -7.45 7.65
C THR A 92 5.26 -8.70 7.79
N TYR A 93 4.56 -8.86 8.90
CA TYR A 93 3.63 -9.96 9.17
C TYR A 93 2.18 -9.67 8.80
N GLY A 94 1.91 -8.47 8.29
CA GLY A 94 0.56 -8.02 7.97
C GLY A 94 -0.28 -7.62 9.18
N ASP A 95 0.36 -7.22 10.29
CA ASP A 95 -0.37 -6.70 11.46
C ASP A 95 -0.91 -5.31 11.20
N VAL A 96 -2.23 -5.17 11.27
CA VAL A 96 -2.94 -3.92 10.98
C VAL A 96 -2.71 -2.86 12.06
N ASN A 97 -2.57 -3.25 13.33
CA ASN A 97 -2.31 -2.31 14.42
C ASN A 97 -0.89 -1.75 14.34
N ASP A 98 0.09 -2.62 14.08
CA ASP A 98 1.48 -2.20 13.89
C ASP A 98 1.61 -1.33 12.62
N LYS A 99 0.86 -1.64 11.55
CA LYS A 99 0.73 -0.79 10.34
C LYS A 99 0.22 0.60 10.70
N LYS A 100 -0.87 0.68 11.47
CA LYS A 100 -1.45 1.97 11.90
C LYS A 100 -0.45 2.80 12.68
N TYR A 101 0.23 2.21 13.67
CA TYR A 101 1.25 2.87 14.46
C TYR A 101 2.40 3.43 13.60
N VAL A 102 2.93 2.63 12.66
CA VAL A 102 4.01 3.08 11.77
C VAL A 102 3.54 4.19 10.83
N LYS A 103 2.31 4.12 10.32
CA LYS A 103 1.72 5.18 9.49
C LYS A 103 1.56 6.50 10.25
N GLU A 104 1.15 6.46 11.53
CA GLU A 104 1.07 7.64 12.39
C GLU A 104 2.46 8.28 12.59
N LEU A 105 3.50 7.47 12.76
CA LEU A 105 4.88 7.99 12.82
C LEU A 105 5.33 8.61 11.49
N ILE A 106 5.02 7.99 10.36
CA ILE A 106 5.32 8.55 9.04
C ILE A 106 4.61 9.88 8.84
N TYR A 107 3.33 9.96 9.24
CA TYR A 107 2.56 11.21 9.21
C TYR A 107 3.27 12.33 9.97
N ASP A 108 3.67 12.05 11.21
CA ASP A 108 4.39 13.02 12.04
C ASP A 108 5.74 13.44 11.43
N LEU A 109 6.51 12.49 10.89
CA LEU A 109 7.79 12.78 10.22
C LEU A 109 7.60 13.67 8.99
N LEU A 110 6.59 13.41 8.17
CA LEU A 110 6.32 14.21 6.98
C LEU A 110 5.82 15.62 7.32
N ALA A 111 4.88 15.72 8.27
CA ALA A 111 4.29 17.01 8.64
C ALA A 111 5.25 17.90 9.44
N LYS A 112 6.04 17.32 10.37
CA LYS A 112 6.81 18.09 11.36
C LYS A 112 8.29 18.22 10.99
N GLU A 113 8.89 17.20 10.36
CA GLU A 113 10.33 17.17 10.09
C GLU A 113 10.66 17.38 8.61
N TYR A 114 9.87 16.81 7.69
CA TYR A 114 10.06 17.00 6.25
C TYR A 114 9.47 18.30 5.71
N GLY A 115 8.50 18.86 6.44
CA GLY A 115 7.86 20.13 6.07
C GLY A 115 6.81 19.99 4.96
N VAL A 116 6.09 18.87 4.88
CA VAL A 116 4.95 18.72 3.98
C VAL A 116 3.82 19.62 4.45
N THR A 117 3.37 20.50 3.57
CA THR A 117 2.30 21.48 3.80
C THR A 117 1.22 21.36 2.73
N GLU A 118 0.11 22.07 2.90
CA GLU A 118 -0.96 22.15 1.91
C GLU A 118 -0.48 22.67 0.55
N VAL A 119 0.53 23.56 0.55
CA VAL A 119 1.08 24.18 -0.66
C VAL A 119 1.95 23.25 -1.48
N ASN A 120 2.73 22.36 -0.81
CA ASN A 120 3.73 21.54 -1.49
C ASN A 120 3.35 20.06 -1.66
N ILE A 121 2.29 19.60 -0.99
CA ILE A 121 1.86 18.18 -1.05
C ILE A 121 1.50 17.73 -2.46
N SER A 122 0.95 18.64 -3.27
CA SER A 122 0.54 18.36 -4.65
C SER A 122 1.73 18.16 -5.62
N LYS A 123 2.97 18.44 -5.17
CA LYS A 123 4.19 18.09 -5.92
C LYS A 123 4.47 16.58 -5.89
N ALA A 124 4.05 15.87 -4.83
CA ALA A 124 4.21 14.43 -4.71
C ALA A 124 3.09 13.65 -5.42
N ILE A 125 1.85 14.04 -5.18
CA ILE A 125 0.65 13.52 -5.84
C ILE A 125 -0.18 14.74 -6.25
N PRO A 126 -0.49 14.96 -7.55
CA PRO A 126 -1.08 16.19 -8.06
C PRO A 126 -2.58 16.33 -7.70
N PHE A 127 -2.90 16.40 -6.40
CA PHE A 127 -4.28 16.46 -5.90
C PHE A 127 -5.09 17.64 -6.45
N ASP A 128 -4.43 18.76 -6.74
CA ASP A 128 -5.11 19.98 -7.22
C ASP A 128 -5.42 19.94 -8.72
N ILE A 129 -4.87 18.95 -9.45
CA ILE A 129 -5.04 18.81 -10.89
C ILE A 129 -5.49 17.37 -11.21
N PRO A 130 -6.81 17.07 -11.12
CA PRO A 130 -7.33 15.71 -11.28
C PRO A 130 -6.95 15.02 -12.59
N SER A 131 -6.72 15.78 -13.67
CA SER A 131 -6.29 15.27 -14.96
C SER A 131 -4.87 14.72 -14.98
N LEU A 132 -4.02 15.10 -14.00
CA LEU A 132 -2.65 14.59 -13.84
C LEU A 132 -2.59 13.38 -12.90
N LEU A 133 -3.66 13.07 -12.17
CA LEU A 133 -3.73 11.88 -11.32
C LEU A 133 -3.71 10.62 -12.17
N THR A 134 -2.82 9.70 -11.82
CA THR A 134 -2.85 8.36 -12.42
C THR A 134 -4.09 7.59 -11.95
N SER A 135 -4.51 6.55 -12.67
CA SER A 135 -5.64 5.70 -12.24
C SER A 135 -5.37 5.02 -10.89
N GLN A 136 -4.09 4.76 -10.56
CA GLN A 136 -3.71 4.30 -9.22
C GLN A 136 -3.94 5.38 -8.16
N ASP A 137 -3.60 6.65 -8.43
CA ASP A 137 -3.83 7.74 -7.46
C ASP A 137 -5.33 7.94 -7.22
N LYS A 138 -6.12 7.94 -8.30
CA LYS A 138 -7.58 8.02 -8.22
C LYS A 138 -8.18 6.88 -7.41
N PHE A 139 -7.70 5.64 -7.63
CA PHE A 139 -8.14 4.48 -6.87
C PHE A 139 -7.73 4.56 -5.39
N ASP A 140 -6.51 4.97 -5.08
CA ASP A 140 -6.05 5.11 -3.70
C ASP A 140 -6.88 6.17 -2.94
N ILE A 141 -7.23 7.28 -3.61
CA ILE A 141 -8.12 8.31 -3.06
C ILE A 141 -9.53 7.75 -2.84
N LEU A 142 -10.11 7.08 -3.84
CA LEU A 142 -11.43 6.45 -3.74
C LEU A 142 -11.46 5.45 -2.58
N LEU A 143 -10.47 4.55 -2.52
CA LEU A 143 -10.40 3.54 -1.48
C LEU A 143 -10.23 4.17 -0.09
N TYR A 144 -9.42 5.24 0.04
CA TYR A 144 -9.24 5.97 1.28
C TYR A 144 -10.56 6.60 1.75
N MET A 145 -11.29 7.28 0.87
CA MET A 145 -12.56 7.93 1.21
C MET A 145 -13.65 6.91 1.58
N TYR A 146 -13.78 5.84 0.79
CA TYR A 146 -14.70 4.75 1.13
C TYR A 146 -14.34 4.05 2.45
N LYS A 147 -13.04 3.98 2.78
CA LYS A 147 -12.58 3.40 4.04
C LYS A 147 -12.99 4.23 5.26
N LYS A 148 -13.11 5.55 5.14
CA LYS A 148 -13.65 6.40 6.22
C LYS A 148 -15.08 6.02 6.59
N ASP A 149 -15.91 5.65 5.61
CA ASP A 149 -17.33 5.35 5.80
C ASP A 149 -17.58 3.87 6.07
N PHE A 150 -16.86 2.99 5.40
CA PHE A 150 -17.14 1.54 5.36
C PHE A 150 -16.02 0.68 5.97
N GLY A 151 -14.94 1.27 6.47
CA GLY A 151 -13.81 0.53 7.03
C GLY A 151 -13.24 -0.51 6.04
N TYR A 152 -13.08 -1.73 6.49
CA TYR A 152 -12.54 -2.82 5.64
C TYR A 152 -13.52 -3.33 4.56
N GLU A 153 -14.78 -2.91 4.58
CA GLU A 153 -15.74 -3.20 3.51
C GLU A 153 -15.62 -2.24 2.31
N ALA A 154 -14.75 -1.24 2.37
CA ALA A 154 -14.62 -0.17 1.38
C ALA A 154 -14.57 -0.68 -0.07
N LEU A 155 -13.65 -1.61 -0.35
CA LEU A 155 -13.49 -2.19 -1.69
C LEU A 155 -14.74 -3.00 -2.12
N THR A 156 -15.33 -3.74 -1.18
CA THR A 156 -16.58 -4.48 -1.40
C THR A 156 -17.73 -3.56 -1.78
N GLN A 157 -17.88 -2.43 -1.08
CA GLN A 157 -18.91 -1.44 -1.38
C GLN A 157 -18.68 -0.77 -2.73
N LEU A 158 -17.44 -0.41 -3.04
CA LEU A 158 -17.07 0.16 -4.34
C LEU A 158 -17.42 -0.80 -5.49
N ILE A 159 -17.02 -2.07 -5.39
CA ILE A 159 -17.32 -3.10 -6.38
C ILE A 159 -18.82 -3.28 -6.56
N LYS A 160 -19.60 -3.30 -5.48
CA LYS A 160 -21.07 -3.47 -5.52
C LYS A 160 -21.76 -2.25 -6.10
N LYS A 161 -21.42 -1.04 -5.65
CA LYS A 161 -22.05 0.23 -6.09
C LYS A 161 -21.94 0.42 -7.58
N TYR A 162 -20.79 0.11 -8.17
CA TYR A 162 -20.49 0.30 -9.59
C TYR A 162 -20.56 -1.00 -10.39
N ASN A 163 -21.02 -2.09 -9.80
CA ASN A 163 -21.17 -3.40 -10.46
C ASN A 163 -19.91 -3.87 -11.21
N LEU A 164 -18.74 -3.67 -10.59
CA LEU A 164 -17.43 -3.92 -11.21
C LEU A 164 -17.11 -5.41 -11.42
N ALA A 165 -17.81 -6.31 -10.72
CA ALA A 165 -17.63 -7.76 -10.79
C ALA A 165 -18.48 -8.42 -11.91
N THR A 166 -18.52 -7.82 -13.10
CA THR A 166 -19.22 -8.32 -14.29
C THR A 166 -18.25 -8.83 -15.34
N LEU A 167 -18.69 -9.77 -16.16
CA LEU A 167 -17.94 -10.25 -17.32
C LEU A 167 -17.86 -9.16 -18.39
N LYS A 168 -16.67 -8.91 -18.92
CA LYS A 168 -16.40 -7.89 -19.94
C LYS A 168 -15.56 -8.45 -21.06
N TYR A 169 -15.78 -7.93 -22.26
CA TYR A 169 -14.91 -8.15 -23.39
C TYR A 169 -13.83 -7.07 -23.40
N VAL A 170 -12.58 -7.47 -23.30
CA VAL A 170 -11.43 -6.56 -23.31
C VAL A 170 -10.60 -6.83 -24.58
N ALA A 171 -10.12 -5.80 -25.22
CA ALA A 171 -9.25 -5.92 -26.39
C ALA A 171 -7.99 -6.74 -26.02
N GLY A 172 -7.70 -7.75 -26.85
CA GLY A 172 -6.57 -8.68 -26.63
C GLY A 172 -6.92 -9.96 -25.82
N GLU A 173 -8.14 -10.04 -25.24
CA GLU A 173 -8.58 -11.26 -24.54
C GLU A 173 -9.51 -12.09 -25.45
N ALA A 174 -9.22 -13.38 -25.59
CA ALA A 174 -10.01 -14.28 -26.44
C ALA A 174 -11.41 -14.61 -25.87
N LYS A 175 -11.62 -14.39 -24.58
CA LYS A 175 -12.87 -14.70 -23.86
C LYS A 175 -13.22 -13.56 -22.91
N PRO A 176 -14.54 -13.38 -22.61
CA PRO A 176 -14.93 -12.41 -21.60
C PRO A 176 -14.30 -12.77 -20.25
N CYS A 177 -13.79 -11.76 -19.57
CA CYS A 177 -13.11 -11.91 -18.28
C CYS A 177 -13.64 -10.91 -17.23
N TYR A 178 -13.37 -11.18 -15.97
CA TYR A 178 -13.63 -10.24 -14.91
C TYR A 178 -12.41 -9.30 -14.77
N VAL A 179 -12.62 -8.03 -15.05
CA VAL A 179 -11.57 -7.00 -14.99
C VAL A 179 -12.14 -5.66 -14.55
N ILE A 180 -11.36 -4.92 -13.79
CA ILE A 180 -11.61 -3.50 -13.51
C ILE A 180 -10.57 -2.73 -14.32
N THR A 181 -11.03 -1.88 -15.24
CA THR A 181 -10.18 -1.15 -16.17
C THR A 181 -9.77 0.21 -15.63
N LYS A 182 -8.84 0.88 -16.31
CA LYS A 182 -8.43 2.25 -16.00
C LYS A 182 -9.58 3.22 -16.19
N GLU A 183 -10.28 3.08 -17.30
CA GLU A 183 -11.39 3.93 -17.71
C GLU A 183 -12.52 3.89 -16.67
N GLU A 184 -12.81 2.70 -16.13
CA GLU A 184 -13.83 2.57 -15.07
C GLU A 184 -13.43 3.30 -13.78
N ILE A 185 -12.16 3.23 -13.39
CA ILE A 185 -11.68 3.95 -12.19
C ILE A 185 -11.71 5.45 -12.44
N ASP A 186 -11.30 5.90 -13.62
CA ASP A 186 -11.34 7.31 -14.00
C ASP A 186 -12.79 7.85 -14.00
N ASP A 187 -13.73 7.13 -14.59
CA ASP A 187 -15.17 7.46 -14.60
C ASP A 187 -15.78 7.49 -13.19
N ILE A 188 -15.39 6.54 -12.33
CA ILE A 188 -15.87 6.49 -10.94
C ILE A 188 -15.35 7.68 -10.16
N PHE A 189 -14.08 8.01 -10.32
CA PHE A 189 -13.46 9.13 -9.62
C PHE A 189 -14.15 10.45 -9.98
N GLU A 190 -14.47 10.67 -11.24
CA GLU A 190 -15.22 11.85 -11.70
C GLU A 190 -16.65 11.89 -11.13
N LYS A 191 -17.34 10.73 -11.05
CA LYS A 191 -18.71 10.64 -10.52
C LYS A 191 -18.80 10.87 -9.02
N GLU A 192 -17.77 10.51 -8.26
CA GLU A 192 -17.76 10.64 -6.80
C GLU A 192 -17.52 12.08 -6.34
N ASP A 193 -16.96 12.96 -7.18
CA ASP A 193 -16.68 14.39 -6.91
C ASP A 193 -16.09 14.62 -5.50
N LEU A 194 -15.01 13.91 -5.20
CA LEU A 194 -14.43 13.85 -3.86
C LEU A 194 -13.67 15.12 -3.51
N THR A 195 -13.97 15.70 -2.36
CA THR A 195 -13.19 16.80 -1.78
C THR A 195 -12.27 16.29 -0.68
N LEU A 196 -10.97 16.58 -0.80
CA LEU A 196 -9.93 16.16 0.14
C LEU A 196 -9.40 17.38 0.90
N ASN A 197 -9.50 17.36 2.21
CA ASN A 197 -8.76 18.31 3.03
C ASN A 197 -7.27 17.93 3.13
N PHE A 198 -6.44 18.80 3.71
CA PHE A 198 -5.00 18.54 3.84
C PHE A 198 -4.68 17.22 4.59
N ALA A 199 -5.41 16.94 5.66
CA ALA A 199 -5.18 15.70 6.42
C ALA A 199 -5.51 14.44 5.61
N ASP A 200 -6.55 14.48 4.76
CA ASP A 200 -6.90 13.40 3.85
C ASP A 200 -5.79 13.17 2.80
N ARG A 201 -5.33 14.27 2.15
CA ARG A 201 -4.22 14.23 1.18
C ARG A 201 -2.94 13.67 1.81
N LEU A 202 -2.60 14.12 3.02
CA LEU A 202 -1.42 13.64 3.73
C LEU A 202 -1.56 12.17 4.11
N ASN A 203 -2.73 11.69 4.52
CA ASN A 203 -2.96 10.27 4.79
C ASN A 203 -2.83 9.38 3.55
N VAL A 204 -3.29 9.84 2.38
CA VAL A 204 -3.08 9.14 1.09
C VAL A 204 -1.58 9.08 0.77
N LEU A 205 -0.85 10.19 0.92
CA LEU A 205 0.60 10.23 0.71
C LEU A 205 1.35 9.31 1.69
N VAL A 206 0.98 9.33 2.98
CA VAL A 206 1.53 8.44 4.01
C VAL A 206 1.33 6.97 3.64
N GLN A 207 0.15 6.60 3.15
CA GLN A 207 -0.11 5.25 2.67
C GLN A 207 0.79 4.90 1.49
N ARG A 208 0.96 5.79 0.51
CA ARG A 208 1.83 5.58 -0.65
C ARG A 208 3.29 5.36 -0.23
N ILE A 209 3.80 6.14 0.73
CA ILE A 209 5.16 5.98 1.26
C ILE A 209 5.28 4.68 2.06
N TYR A 210 4.30 4.38 2.92
CA TYR A 210 4.29 3.16 3.72
C TYR A 210 4.33 1.89 2.87
N GLN A 211 3.52 1.80 1.82
CA GLN A 211 3.43 0.63 0.96
C GLN A 211 4.74 0.32 0.23
N HIS A 212 5.55 1.34 -0.09
CA HIS A 212 6.89 1.16 -0.67
C HIS A 212 7.97 0.90 0.38
N TYR A 213 7.80 1.41 1.60
CA TYR A 213 8.78 1.24 2.67
C TYR A 213 8.67 -0.12 3.37
N LYS A 214 7.51 -0.46 3.89
CA LYS A 214 7.26 -1.69 4.70
C LYS A 214 6.05 -2.50 4.25
N GLY A 215 5.11 -1.88 3.57
CA GLY A 215 3.90 -2.52 3.09
C GLY A 215 4.14 -3.41 1.86
N TYR A 216 3.05 -3.88 1.31
CA TYR A 216 3.03 -4.82 0.19
C TYR A 216 2.76 -4.11 -1.15
N SER A 217 3.41 -2.94 -1.37
CA SER A 217 3.25 -2.17 -2.60
C SER A 217 1.79 -1.82 -2.90
N SER A 218 1.40 -1.77 -4.17
CA SER A 218 0.05 -1.40 -4.61
C SER A 218 -1.08 -2.27 -4.04
N ILE A 219 -0.78 -3.47 -3.52
CA ILE A 219 -1.79 -4.36 -2.92
C ILE A 219 -1.95 -4.17 -1.40
N ASP A 220 -1.19 -3.29 -0.78
CA ASP A 220 -1.09 -3.19 0.68
C ASP A 220 -2.44 -2.91 1.36
N GLU A 221 -3.20 -1.93 0.87
CA GLU A 221 -4.54 -1.64 1.38
C GLU A 221 -5.58 -2.68 0.94
N ILE A 222 -5.45 -3.18 -0.30
CA ILE A 222 -6.37 -4.19 -0.85
C ILE A 222 -6.32 -5.47 -0.03
N ARG A 223 -5.12 -5.91 0.38
CA ARG A 223 -4.95 -7.08 1.23
C ARG A 223 -5.70 -6.97 2.55
N ASP A 224 -5.79 -5.77 3.12
CA ASP A 224 -6.48 -5.55 4.39
C ASP A 224 -8.01 -5.54 4.25
N MET A 225 -8.56 -5.36 3.03
CA MET A 225 -10.01 -5.31 2.79
C MET A 225 -10.70 -6.68 2.95
N ASN A 226 -12.02 -6.66 3.18
CA ASN A 226 -12.87 -7.84 3.26
C ASN A 226 -13.16 -8.39 1.85
N ILE A 227 -12.19 -9.14 1.32
CA ILE A 227 -12.26 -9.87 0.04
C ILE A 227 -11.78 -11.30 0.28
N ASP A 228 -12.07 -12.21 -0.65
CA ASP A 228 -11.70 -13.63 -0.49
C ASP A 228 -10.18 -13.86 -0.62
N GLY A 229 -9.47 -12.96 -1.34
CA GLY A 229 -8.03 -13.03 -1.48
C GLY A 229 -7.46 -12.04 -2.49
N VAL A 230 -6.13 -12.02 -2.59
CA VAL A 230 -5.37 -11.21 -3.54
C VAL A 230 -4.17 -12.00 -4.06
N SER A 231 -3.80 -11.80 -5.32
CA SER A 231 -2.61 -12.40 -5.91
C SER A 231 -1.88 -11.42 -6.81
N GLY A 232 -0.59 -11.66 -7.02
CA GLY A 232 0.26 -10.88 -7.90
C GLY A 232 1.29 -11.75 -8.61
N GLY A 233 1.69 -11.34 -9.83
CA GLY A 233 2.69 -12.02 -10.63
C GLY A 233 2.23 -13.35 -11.25
N VAL A 234 0.93 -13.65 -11.23
CA VAL A 234 0.36 -14.95 -11.63
C VAL A 234 0.14 -15.10 -13.13
N SER A 235 0.29 -14.04 -13.88
CA SER A 235 0.15 -14.00 -15.35
C SER A 235 1.04 -12.91 -15.92
N GLY A 236 1.24 -12.93 -17.25
CA GLY A 236 2.06 -11.93 -17.94
C GLY A 236 3.49 -12.38 -18.16
N LEU A 237 4.23 -11.59 -18.94
CA LEU A 237 5.59 -11.90 -19.35
C LEU A 237 6.62 -11.42 -18.31
N PRO A 238 7.67 -12.21 -18.04
CA PRO A 238 8.77 -11.79 -17.17
C PRO A 238 9.62 -10.71 -17.84
N GLU A 239 10.18 -9.78 -17.06
CA GLU A 239 11.09 -8.73 -17.57
C GLU A 239 12.34 -9.31 -18.24
N SER A 240 12.83 -10.46 -17.77
CA SER A 240 13.94 -11.18 -18.37
C SER A 240 13.66 -11.60 -19.82
N PHE A 241 12.45 -12.11 -20.08
CA PHE A 241 12.02 -12.48 -21.43
C PHE A 241 11.92 -11.25 -22.33
N LEU A 242 11.26 -10.19 -21.86
CA LEU A 242 11.15 -8.94 -22.62
C LEU A 242 12.51 -8.33 -22.94
N SER A 243 13.46 -8.40 -22.02
CA SER A 243 14.82 -7.90 -22.23
C SER A 243 15.59 -8.73 -23.25
N GLN A 244 15.39 -10.04 -23.29
CA GLN A 244 16.00 -10.93 -24.29
C GLN A 244 15.41 -10.66 -25.68
N VAL A 245 14.10 -10.57 -25.80
CA VAL A 245 13.41 -10.25 -27.06
C VAL A 245 13.85 -8.89 -27.60
N ALA A 246 13.97 -7.88 -26.74
CA ALA A 246 14.45 -6.55 -27.14
C ALA A 246 15.87 -6.56 -27.73
N GLN A 247 16.72 -7.51 -27.31
CA GLN A 247 18.10 -7.64 -27.83
C GLN A 247 18.20 -8.49 -29.10
N THR A 248 17.25 -9.41 -29.34
CA THR A 248 17.33 -10.42 -30.40
C THR A 248 16.34 -10.19 -31.53
N ASP A 249 15.17 -9.65 -31.25
CA ASP A 249 14.08 -9.50 -32.21
C ASP A 249 13.20 -8.30 -31.86
N GLY A 250 13.57 -7.13 -32.40
CA GLY A 250 12.85 -5.87 -32.19
C GLY A 250 11.42 -5.89 -32.75
N ASP A 251 11.21 -6.57 -33.88
CA ASP A 251 9.90 -6.64 -34.54
C ASP A 251 8.91 -7.47 -33.67
N TYR A 252 9.39 -8.54 -33.04
CA TYR A 252 8.59 -9.34 -32.11
C TYR A 252 8.26 -8.59 -30.82
N LEU A 253 9.19 -7.78 -30.31
CA LEU A 253 8.94 -6.89 -29.19
C LEU A 253 7.84 -5.86 -29.51
N GLU A 254 7.86 -5.29 -30.73
CA GLU A 254 6.85 -4.36 -31.18
C GLU A 254 5.47 -5.02 -31.24
N GLN A 255 5.36 -6.24 -31.76
CA GLN A 255 4.13 -7.03 -31.75
C GLN A 255 3.61 -7.31 -30.34
N ILE A 256 4.48 -7.69 -29.38
CA ILE A 256 4.09 -7.90 -27.98
C ILE A 256 3.55 -6.60 -27.39
N THR A 257 4.16 -5.47 -27.69
CA THR A 257 3.77 -4.15 -27.21
C THR A 257 2.46 -3.68 -27.84
N GLU A 258 2.29 -3.88 -29.15
CA GLU A 258 1.06 -3.58 -29.87
C GLU A 258 -0.13 -4.40 -29.34
N HIS A 259 0.07 -5.68 -29.06
CA HIS A 259 -0.95 -6.57 -28.50
C HIS A 259 -1.18 -6.34 -27.00
N LYS A 260 -0.48 -5.37 -26.38
CA LYS A 260 -0.60 -5.02 -24.95
C LYS A 260 -0.51 -6.22 -24.02
N VAL A 261 0.39 -7.17 -24.31
CA VAL A 261 0.60 -8.33 -23.44
C VAL A 261 1.10 -7.84 -22.09
N PRO A 262 0.39 -8.15 -21.00
CA PRO A 262 0.75 -7.62 -19.68
C PRO A 262 2.08 -8.20 -19.20
N ARG A 263 2.86 -7.39 -18.50
CA ARG A 263 4.05 -7.86 -17.78
C ARG A 263 3.62 -8.56 -16.48
N ALA A 264 4.45 -9.42 -15.95
CA ALA A 264 4.18 -10.09 -14.68
C ALA A 264 3.99 -9.10 -13.51
N CYS A 265 4.73 -7.99 -13.49
CA CYS A 265 4.55 -6.94 -12.48
C CYS A 265 3.22 -6.16 -12.61
N ASP A 266 2.51 -6.26 -13.75
CA ASP A 266 1.18 -5.67 -13.97
C ASP A 266 0.04 -6.65 -13.67
N SER A 267 0.38 -7.87 -13.22
CA SER A 267 -0.57 -8.92 -12.91
C SER A 267 -1.01 -8.84 -11.45
N ILE A 268 -2.11 -8.13 -11.20
CA ILE A 268 -2.74 -8.01 -9.87
C ILE A 268 -4.20 -8.46 -9.99
N TRP A 269 -4.56 -9.40 -9.12
CA TRP A 269 -5.89 -9.99 -9.10
C TRP A 269 -6.46 -10.00 -7.70
N ILE A 270 -7.76 -9.79 -7.58
CA ILE A 270 -8.52 -10.03 -6.36
C ILE A 270 -9.48 -11.19 -6.55
N MET A 271 -9.72 -11.92 -5.47
CA MET A 271 -10.78 -12.92 -5.39
C MET A 271 -11.95 -12.31 -4.63
N PHE A 272 -13.09 -12.26 -5.28
CA PHE A 272 -14.29 -11.63 -4.75
C PHE A 272 -15.53 -12.45 -5.10
N GLN A 273 -16.20 -13.02 -4.09
CA GLN A 273 -17.41 -13.83 -4.23
C GLN A 273 -17.25 -14.97 -5.26
N GLY A 274 -16.10 -15.67 -5.21
CA GLY A 274 -15.78 -16.76 -6.12
C GLY A 274 -15.32 -16.35 -7.52
N LYS A 275 -15.20 -15.05 -7.81
CA LYS A 275 -14.71 -14.52 -9.08
C LYS A 275 -13.26 -14.06 -8.90
N SER A 276 -12.42 -14.32 -9.91
CA SER A 276 -11.08 -13.74 -10.01
C SER A 276 -11.16 -12.50 -10.89
N ILE A 277 -10.92 -11.33 -10.31
CA ILE A 277 -11.06 -10.03 -10.98
C ILE A 277 -9.67 -9.42 -11.14
N ARG A 278 -9.27 -9.13 -12.36
CA ARG A 278 -8.01 -8.44 -12.67
C ARG A 278 -8.15 -6.95 -12.41
N LEU A 279 -7.16 -6.35 -11.75
CA LEU A 279 -7.06 -4.90 -11.56
C LEU A 279 -6.09 -4.33 -12.60
N ALA A 280 -6.61 -4.01 -13.81
CA ALA A 280 -5.76 -3.64 -14.95
C ALA A 280 -5.13 -2.23 -14.82
N PHE A 281 -5.52 -1.47 -13.82
CA PHE A 281 -5.01 -0.13 -13.52
C PHE A 281 -3.89 -0.12 -12.46
N LEU A 282 -3.59 -1.26 -11.84
CA LEU A 282 -2.54 -1.40 -10.83
C LEU A 282 -1.33 -2.17 -11.36
N SER A 283 -0.17 -1.79 -10.85
CA SER A 283 1.11 -2.43 -11.13
C SER A 283 2.03 -2.39 -9.92
N PHE A 284 2.94 -3.35 -9.81
CA PHE A 284 4.11 -3.25 -8.93
C PHE A 284 5.20 -2.32 -9.53
N GLY A 285 5.03 -1.88 -10.77
CA GLY A 285 5.95 -1.04 -11.50
C GLY A 285 7.19 -1.78 -12.02
N LYS A 286 7.89 -2.52 -11.16
CA LYS A 286 9.11 -3.27 -11.48
C LYS A 286 9.05 -4.69 -10.90
N GLU A 287 9.70 -5.64 -11.56
CA GLU A 287 9.82 -7.02 -11.05
C GLU A 287 10.56 -7.10 -9.71
N SER A 288 11.50 -6.19 -9.47
CA SER A 288 12.19 -6.08 -8.18
C SER A 288 11.25 -5.75 -7.01
N GLU A 289 10.20 -4.97 -7.26
CA GLU A 289 9.20 -4.63 -6.24
C GLU A 289 8.26 -5.83 -6.01
N LEU A 290 7.81 -6.53 -7.06
CA LEU A 290 7.07 -7.77 -6.94
C LEU A 290 7.87 -8.82 -6.14
N LYS A 291 9.17 -8.98 -6.46
CA LYS A 291 10.09 -9.84 -5.70
C LYS A 291 10.16 -9.43 -4.23
N ARG A 292 10.27 -8.14 -3.92
CA ARG A 292 10.27 -7.62 -2.54
C ARG A 292 9.01 -8.00 -1.79
N VAL A 293 7.84 -7.86 -2.42
CA VAL A 293 6.56 -8.26 -1.84
C VAL A 293 6.55 -9.76 -1.59
N CYS A 294 6.88 -10.57 -2.58
CA CYS A 294 6.95 -12.04 -2.47
C CYS A 294 7.89 -12.49 -1.35
N GLN A 295 9.05 -11.83 -1.19
CA GLN A 295 10.03 -12.16 -0.14
C GLN A 295 9.59 -11.78 1.27
N ASN A 296 8.60 -10.90 1.42
CA ASN A 296 8.15 -10.41 2.73
C ASN A 296 6.81 -11.02 3.17
N ILE A 297 5.87 -11.24 2.26
CA ILE A 297 4.49 -11.58 2.58
C ILE A 297 4.31 -12.93 3.32
N TYR A 298 5.27 -13.84 3.24
CA TYR A 298 5.22 -15.17 3.89
C TYR A 298 6.01 -15.26 5.20
N LYS A 299 6.57 -14.18 5.72
CA LYS A 299 7.57 -14.18 6.81
C LYS A 299 6.99 -14.33 8.22
N TYR A 300 5.70 -14.52 8.38
CA TYR A 300 5.13 -14.69 9.72
C TYR A 300 5.52 -16.05 10.36
N ASN A 301 5.65 -16.07 11.68
CA ASN A 301 5.93 -17.23 12.52
C ASN A 301 7.21 -17.98 12.09
N ASN A 302 7.09 -19.15 11.48
CA ASN A 302 8.20 -19.99 11.08
C ASN A 302 8.26 -20.19 9.54
N PRO A 303 8.70 -19.18 8.80
CA PRO A 303 8.57 -19.15 7.34
C PRO A 303 9.47 -20.17 6.63
N GLY A 304 10.56 -20.59 7.26
CA GLY A 304 11.65 -21.31 6.57
C GLY A 304 12.35 -20.46 5.51
N GLN A 305 13.24 -21.07 4.75
CA GLN A 305 14.00 -20.39 3.72
C GLN A 305 13.40 -20.65 2.33
N LEU A 306 13.22 -19.57 1.55
CA LEU A 306 12.90 -19.61 0.12
C LEU A 306 14.23 -19.52 -0.65
N SER A 307 14.58 -20.54 -1.39
CA SER A 307 15.86 -20.69 -2.11
C SER A 307 15.66 -21.31 -3.48
N ASP A 308 16.72 -21.44 -4.28
CA ASP A 308 16.64 -22.06 -5.60
C ASP A 308 16.25 -23.54 -5.52
N THR A 309 16.70 -24.25 -4.47
CA THR A 309 16.33 -25.63 -4.20
C THR A 309 14.95 -25.79 -3.57
N ASN A 310 14.41 -24.73 -2.97
CA ASN A 310 13.09 -24.69 -2.36
C ASN A 310 12.32 -23.50 -2.92
N GLY A 311 11.83 -23.63 -4.14
CA GLY A 311 11.28 -22.56 -4.97
C GLY A 311 9.89 -22.09 -4.60
N TYR A 312 9.26 -22.64 -3.55
CA TYR A 312 7.95 -22.20 -3.07
C TYR A 312 7.85 -22.20 -1.54
N LYS A 313 6.91 -21.44 -1.02
CA LYS A 313 6.53 -21.45 0.40
C LYS A 313 5.03 -21.37 0.56
N ILE A 314 4.54 -22.15 1.51
CA ILE A 314 3.16 -22.05 2.02
C ILE A 314 3.28 -21.66 3.49
N ASN A 315 2.60 -20.60 3.88
CA ASN A 315 2.61 -20.13 5.27
C ASN A 315 1.29 -19.43 5.60
N GLU A 316 1.17 -18.99 6.83
CA GLU A 316 0.08 -18.14 7.30
C GLU A 316 0.58 -16.73 7.56
N MET A 317 -0.28 -15.75 7.45
CA MET A 317 -0.06 -14.37 7.91
C MET A 317 -0.61 -14.21 9.33
N LYS A 318 -0.28 -13.12 10.01
CA LYS A 318 -0.72 -12.88 11.39
C LYS A 318 -2.24 -12.82 11.55
N ASP A 319 -2.96 -12.43 10.52
CA ASP A 319 -4.43 -12.40 10.48
C ASP A 319 -5.08 -13.77 10.15
N GLY A 320 -4.30 -14.84 10.07
CA GLY A 320 -4.76 -16.18 9.71
C GLY A 320 -4.95 -16.41 8.21
N SER A 321 -4.67 -15.41 7.37
CA SER A 321 -4.71 -15.58 5.91
C SER A 321 -3.61 -16.57 5.47
N ARG A 322 -3.94 -17.49 4.56
CA ARG A 322 -2.96 -18.37 3.96
C ARG A 322 -2.25 -17.71 2.80
N VAL A 323 -0.94 -17.85 2.77
CA VAL A 323 -0.10 -17.31 1.70
C VAL A 323 0.69 -18.42 1.03
N VAL A 324 0.73 -18.39 -0.30
CA VAL A 324 1.62 -19.18 -1.12
C VAL A 324 2.50 -18.24 -1.92
N VAL A 325 3.80 -18.49 -1.92
CA VAL A 325 4.76 -17.74 -2.74
C VAL A 325 5.54 -18.73 -3.58
N VAL A 326 5.73 -18.40 -4.85
CA VAL A 326 6.59 -19.13 -5.78
C VAL A 326 7.63 -18.18 -6.37
N ARG A 327 8.80 -18.73 -6.73
CA ARG A 327 9.89 -17.98 -7.34
C ARG A 327 10.38 -18.65 -8.63
N PRO A 328 11.13 -17.93 -9.47
CA PRO A 328 11.85 -18.52 -10.59
C PRO A 328 12.72 -19.70 -10.12
N SER A 329 12.60 -20.82 -10.78
CA SER A 329 12.95 -22.21 -10.65
C SER A 329 11.70 -23.13 -10.57
N MET A 330 10.59 -22.64 -9.97
CA MET A 330 9.29 -23.34 -9.92
C MET A 330 8.23 -22.67 -10.78
N SER A 331 8.46 -21.42 -11.20
CA SER A 331 7.59 -20.60 -12.05
C SER A 331 8.45 -19.70 -12.93
N GLU A 332 7.88 -19.12 -13.96
CA GLU A 332 8.58 -18.18 -14.87
C GLU A 332 8.90 -16.86 -14.17
N THR A 333 8.05 -16.43 -13.24
CA THR A 333 8.16 -15.16 -12.50
C THR A 333 7.96 -15.38 -11.01
N TRP A 334 8.25 -14.34 -10.22
CA TRP A 334 7.80 -14.27 -8.84
C TRP A 334 6.29 -14.13 -8.81
N ALA A 335 5.62 -14.97 -8.00
CA ALA A 335 4.18 -14.86 -7.80
C ALA A 335 3.79 -15.18 -6.36
N PHE A 336 2.66 -14.65 -5.94
CA PHE A 336 2.08 -14.95 -4.65
C PHE A 336 0.55 -15.04 -4.75
N PHE A 337 -0.02 -15.79 -3.80
CA PHE A 337 -1.45 -15.91 -3.56
C PHE A 337 -1.71 -15.74 -2.07
N VAL A 338 -2.59 -14.83 -1.71
CA VAL A 338 -3.13 -14.71 -0.36
C VAL A 338 -4.61 -15.09 -0.40
N ARG A 339 -4.98 -16.05 0.42
CA ARG A 339 -6.38 -16.44 0.61
C ARG A 339 -6.80 -16.08 2.02
N LYS A 340 -7.80 -15.24 2.12
CA LYS A 340 -8.37 -14.82 3.39
C LYS A 340 -9.42 -15.83 3.85
N PHE A 341 -9.48 -16.05 5.15
CA PHE A 341 -10.46 -16.92 5.79
C PHE A 341 -11.44 -16.11 6.66
N ASP A 342 -11.40 -14.80 6.53
CA ASP A 342 -12.25 -13.89 7.28
C ASP A 342 -13.69 -13.92 6.73
N VAL A 343 -14.23 -15.11 6.65
CA VAL A 343 -15.65 -15.30 6.45
C VAL A 343 -16.28 -15.00 7.81
N LYS A 344 -17.04 -13.90 7.93
CA LYS A 344 -18.03 -13.78 9.00
C LYS A 344 -18.72 -15.14 9.04
N ARG A 345 -18.66 -15.83 10.19
CA ARG A 345 -19.30 -17.14 10.36
C ARG A 345 -20.74 -16.99 9.90
N ALA A 346 -21.03 -17.48 8.71
CA ALA A 346 -22.39 -17.42 8.19
C ALA A 346 -23.19 -18.49 8.92
N THR A 347 -24.32 -18.12 9.47
CA THR A 347 -25.22 -19.09 10.08
C THR A 347 -25.83 -20.01 9.02
N LEU A 348 -26.29 -21.19 9.42
CA LEU A 348 -26.95 -22.12 8.48
C LEU A 348 -28.14 -21.45 7.78
N GLU A 349 -28.85 -20.58 8.47
CA GLU A 349 -29.99 -19.80 7.94
C GLU A 349 -29.57 -18.83 6.84
N GLN A 350 -28.34 -18.34 6.87
CA GLN A 350 -27.78 -17.45 5.82
C GLN A 350 -27.21 -18.23 4.62
N ILE A 351 -26.76 -19.46 4.86
CA ILE A 351 -26.14 -20.30 3.83
C ILE A 351 -27.20 -21.04 3.04
N ILE A 352 -28.19 -21.62 3.73
CA ILE A 352 -29.31 -22.36 3.13
C ILE A 352 -30.43 -21.37 2.82
N THR A 353 -30.64 -21.08 1.53
CA THR A 353 -31.60 -20.05 1.09
C THR A 353 -32.83 -20.63 0.39
N VAL A 354 -32.96 -21.96 0.33
CA VAL A 354 -34.10 -22.63 -0.32
C VAL A 354 -35.36 -22.57 0.55
N PRO A 355 -36.57 -22.54 -0.04
CA PRO A 355 -37.83 -22.67 0.72
C PRO A 355 -37.86 -23.98 1.49
N GLY A 356 -38.37 -23.95 2.72
CA GLY A 356 -38.46 -25.14 3.61
C GLY A 356 -37.11 -25.49 4.26
N LYS A 357 -36.17 -24.57 4.33
CA LYS A 357 -34.83 -24.75 4.90
C LYS A 357 -34.80 -25.08 6.38
N GLU A 358 -35.88 -24.72 7.10
CA GLU A 358 -35.98 -24.86 8.56
C GLU A 358 -35.81 -26.31 8.98
N ASP A 359 -36.53 -27.24 8.36
CA ASP A 359 -36.44 -28.68 8.64
C ASP A 359 -35.04 -29.24 8.36
N ALA A 360 -34.40 -28.79 7.27
CA ALA A 360 -33.04 -29.21 6.92
C ALA A 360 -32.01 -28.69 7.94
N ILE A 361 -32.15 -27.44 8.40
CA ILE A 361 -31.31 -26.84 9.41
C ILE A 361 -31.47 -27.56 10.75
N ASP A 362 -32.68 -27.82 11.18
CA ASP A 362 -32.96 -28.51 12.43
C ASP A 362 -32.45 -29.95 12.41
N LEU A 363 -32.60 -30.63 11.29
CA LEU A 363 -32.01 -31.96 11.11
C LEU A 363 -30.47 -31.92 11.21
N LEU A 364 -29.80 -30.97 10.56
CA LEU A 364 -28.34 -30.80 10.64
C LEU A 364 -27.91 -30.53 12.09
N LYS A 365 -28.58 -29.61 12.79
CA LYS A 365 -28.30 -29.32 14.20
C LYS A 365 -28.49 -30.53 15.10
N PHE A 366 -29.55 -31.31 14.86
CA PHE A 366 -29.82 -32.54 15.60
C PHE A 366 -28.75 -33.61 15.37
N LEU A 367 -28.34 -33.83 14.13
CA LEU A 367 -27.30 -34.80 13.79
C LEU A 367 -25.93 -34.44 14.39
N VAL A 368 -25.56 -33.14 14.38
CA VAL A 368 -24.32 -32.65 15.00
C VAL A 368 -24.39 -32.85 16.53
N LYS A 369 -25.49 -32.44 17.19
CA LYS A 369 -25.67 -32.67 18.62
C LYS A 369 -25.67 -34.16 18.98
N GLY A 370 -26.16 -35.01 18.10
CA GLY A 370 -26.13 -36.46 18.23
C GLY A 370 -24.79 -37.10 17.90
N ALA A 371 -23.73 -36.34 17.67
CA ALA A 371 -22.39 -36.79 17.28
C ALA A 371 -22.41 -37.78 16.10
N ARG A 372 -23.28 -37.55 15.11
CA ARG A 372 -23.34 -38.38 13.88
C ARG A 372 -22.32 -37.95 12.85
N ILE A 373 -21.83 -38.89 12.05
CA ILE A 373 -20.93 -38.61 10.94
C ILE A 373 -21.76 -38.01 9.80
N ILE A 374 -21.44 -36.81 9.41
CA ILE A 374 -22.08 -36.05 8.30
C ILE A 374 -21.02 -35.84 7.21
N SER A 375 -21.33 -36.21 5.98
CA SER A 375 -20.49 -35.96 4.81
C SER A 375 -21.05 -34.81 3.99
N LEU A 376 -20.25 -33.76 3.80
CA LEU A 376 -20.57 -32.64 2.92
C LEU A 376 -19.90 -32.82 1.56
N THR A 377 -20.68 -33.03 0.51
CA THR A 377 -20.21 -33.20 -0.85
C THR A 377 -20.59 -32.01 -1.72
N GLY A 378 -19.83 -31.75 -2.76
CA GLY A 378 -20.12 -30.66 -3.70
C GLY A 378 -18.89 -30.29 -4.53
N GLU A 379 -19.07 -29.49 -5.55
CA GLU A 379 -18.00 -29.00 -6.43
C GLU A 379 -16.99 -28.11 -5.70
N GLN A 380 -15.83 -27.90 -6.30
CA GLN A 380 -14.84 -26.97 -5.78
C GLN A 380 -15.39 -25.55 -5.79
N GLY A 381 -15.27 -24.83 -4.65
CA GLY A 381 -15.78 -23.45 -4.52
C GLY A 381 -17.22 -23.31 -4.01
N CYS A 382 -17.96 -24.42 -3.79
CA CYS A 382 -19.36 -24.37 -3.31
C CYS A 382 -19.52 -24.10 -1.80
N ARG A 383 -18.56 -23.41 -1.15
CA ARG A 383 -18.59 -22.96 0.26
C ARG A 383 -18.81 -24.08 1.31
N LYS A 384 -18.39 -25.32 1.01
CA LYS A 384 -18.53 -26.47 1.96
C LYS A 384 -18.04 -26.17 3.37
N ASN A 385 -16.95 -25.42 3.51
CA ASN A 385 -16.37 -25.08 4.81
C ASN A 385 -17.31 -24.24 5.69
N ASN A 386 -18.18 -23.42 5.09
CA ASN A 386 -19.12 -22.60 5.83
C ASN A 386 -20.18 -23.45 6.53
N TYR A 387 -20.55 -24.59 5.94
CA TYR A 387 -21.47 -25.56 6.58
C TYR A 387 -20.82 -26.28 7.78
N ALA A 388 -19.51 -26.51 7.73
CA ALA A 388 -18.79 -27.20 8.80
C ALA A 388 -18.58 -26.32 10.04
N TYR A 389 -18.52 -25.01 9.88
CA TYR A 389 -18.25 -24.04 10.96
C TYR A 389 -19.51 -23.27 11.43
N GLY A 390 -20.66 -23.48 10.79
CA GLY A 390 -21.93 -22.79 11.13
C GLY A 390 -22.69 -23.36 12.34
N ASN A 391 -22.06 -24.16 13.19
CA ASN A 391 -22.73 -24.95 14.25
C ASN A 391 -22.31 -24.55 15.67
N ASP A 392 -22.03 -23.27 15.94
CA ASP A 392 -21.91 -22.77 17.32
C ASP A 392 -23.19 -22.06 17.75
#